data_812bd14668614badd731ca567544d828
#
_entry.id   812bd14668614badd731ca567544d828
#
_cell.length_a   1.000
_cell.length_b   1.000
_cell.length_c   1.000
_cell.angle_alpha   90.00
_cell.angle_beta   90.00
_cell.angle_gamma   90.00
#
_symmetry.space_group_name_H-M   'P 1'
#
loop_
_entity.id
_entity.type
_entity.pdbx_description
1 polymer ?
#
loop_
_entity_poly.entity_id
_entity_poly.type
_entity_poly.pdbx_seq_one_letter_code
_entity_poly.pdbx_strand_id
1 'polypeptide(L)'
;MIGGTQESASLARSLVQANLPCVVSVTTDSARSLYPSSLLLTVWVGQLTQATITAFLRQYEIQVILDASHPFAVEISQFAIAAATTTGISYLRFERASIEPAPLPTTDSQTDDQDAPRPIVFNHLSELLKTPLLTGQHVLLTLGYRYLPLFQPWQTQATLYARILPSPVALEAAIASGFTPDRLIALRPPISAQLECALWQQWNISVVVTKASGVAGGEDVKRQVAAELGVQLVIIDRPPIQYPEQVSDISTAIAFCQQHLLN
;
A
#
# COMPACT_ATOMS: atom_id res chain seq x y z
N MET A 1 12.52 7.37 10.38
CA MET A 1 11.21 7.15 9.71
C MET A 1 11.22 5.82 8.96
N ILE A 2 10.15 5.03 9.06
CA ILE A 2 9.95 3.84 8.24
C ILE A 2 9.22 4.27 6.97
N GLY A 3 9.82 4.01 5.79
CA GLY A 3 9.41 4.62 4.55
C GLY A 3 9.14 3.65 3.40
N GLY A 4 9.33 4.12 2.17
CA GLY A 4 9.13 3.36 0.93
C GLY A 4 7.81 3.67 0.19
N THR A 5 7.08 4.70 0.63
CA THR A 5 5.83 5.17 0.02
C THR A 5 5.97 6.62 -0.47
N GLN A 6 5.06 7.10 -1.31
CA GLN A 6 5.05 8.50 -1.74
C GLN A 6 4.76 9.44 -0.56
N GLU A 7 3.93 9.00 0.38
CA GLU A 7 3.62 9.78 1.59
C GLU A 7 4.85 9.92 2.48
N SER A 8 5.62 8.84 2.67
CA SER A 8 6.87 8.93 3.42
C SER A 8 7.88 9.86 2.75
N ALA A 9 7.89 9.93 1.42
CA ALA A 9 8.72 10.89 0.69
C ALA A 9 8.25 12.33 0.88
N SER A 10 6.93 12.57 0.96
CA SER A 10 6.37 13.88 1.28
C SER A 10 6.67 14.31 2.72
N LEU A 11 6.50 13.40 3.68
CA LEU A 11 6.90 13.62 5.06
C LEU A 11 8.39 13.94 5.20
N ALA A 12 9.28 13.20 4.50
CA ALA A 12 10.71 13.46 4.51
C ALA A 12 11.05 14.87 4.02
N ARG A 13 10.39 15.33 2.94
CA ARG A 13 10.55 16.72 2.46
C ARG A 13 10.13 17.73 3.52
N SER A 14 9.00 17.51 4.18
CA SER A 14 8.50 18.41 5.22
C SER A 14 9.38 18.40 6.48
N LEU A 15 9.94 17.25 6.88
CA LEU A 15 10.93 17.17 7.96
C LEU A 15 12.19 17.99 7.64
N VAL A 16 12.73 17.85 6.41
CA VAL A 16 13.88 18.64 5.95
C VAL A 16 13.58 20.13 5.95
N GLN A 17 12.39 20.55 5.48
CA GLN A 17 11.95 21.95 5.49
C GLN A 17 11.80 22.51 6.92
N ALA A 18 11.43 21.66 7.88
CA ALA A 18 11.34 22.00 9.30
C ALA A 18 12.70 21.93 10.03
N ASN A 19 13.82 21.72 9.32
CA ASN A 19 15.18 21.52 9.85
C ASN A 19 15.29 20.34 10.84
N LEU A 20 14.50 19.28 10.66
CA LEU A 20 14.54 18.07 11.48
C LEU A 20 15.37 17.00 10.78
N PRO A 21 16.45 16.48 11.42
CA PRO A 21 17.23 15.40 10.86
C PRO A 21 16.40 14.10 10.83
N CYS A 22 16.55 13.35 9.75
CA CYS A 22 15.76 12.13 9.55
C CYS A 22 16.59 11.01 8.91
N VAL A 23 16.52 9.81 9.50
CA VAL A 23 16.94 8.57 8.86
C VAL A 23 15.72 7.84 8.35
N VAL A 24 15.65 7.61 7.04
CA VAL A 24 14.56 6.86 6.40
C VAL A 24 15.03 5.46 6.07
N SER A 25 14.34 4.44 6.58
CA SER A 25 14.58 3.06 6.18
C SER A 25 13.67 2.67 5.02
N VAL A 26 14.25 2.07 3.98
CA VAL A 26 13.54 1.52 2.81
C VAL A 26 14.08 0.13 2.49
N THR A 27 13.26 -0.74 1.91
CA THR A 27 13.64 -2.14 1.66
C THR A 27 14.36 -2.36 0.34
N THR A 28 14.31 -1.40 -0.59
CA THR A 28 14.91 -1.54 -1.93
C THR A 28 15.69 -0.30 -2.32
N ASP A 29 16.76 -0.48 -3.07
CA ASP A 29 17.55 0.65 -3.57
C ASP A 29 16.73 1.56 -4.51
N SER A 30 15.81 0.98 -5.29
CA SER A 30 14.91 1.76 -6.14
C SER A 30 13.97 2.70 -5.37
N ALA A 31 13.70 2.43 -4.08
CA ALA A 31 12.91 3.32 -3.24
C ALA A 31 13.72 4.55 -2.78
N ARG A 32 15.06 4.50 -2.82
CA ARG A 32 15.92 5.65 -2.50
C ARG A 32 15.60 6.87 -3.36
N SER A 33 15.30 6.68 -4.64
CA SER A 33 14.98 7.75 -5.58
C SER A 33 13.71 8.54 -5.27
N LEU A 34 12.88 8.09 -4.33
CA LEU A 34 11.69 8.83 -3.87
C LEU A 34 12.06 10.05 -3.02
N TYR A 35 13.24 10.03 -2.39
CA TYR A 35 13.64 10.98 -1.36
C TYR A 35 14.58 12.05 -1.90
N PRO A 36 14.47 13.29 -1.41
CA PRO A 36 15.37 14.38 -1.82
C PRO A 36 16.78 14.16 -1.28
N SER A 37 17.76 14.70 -1.97
CA SER A 37 19.12 14.84 -1.44
C SER A 37 19.16 16.00 -0.44
N SER A 38 19.59 15.73 0.80
CA SER A 38 19.75 16.74 1.86
C SER A 38 20.76 16.26 2.89
N LEU A 39 21.47 17.18 3.52
CA LEU A 39 22.36 16.89 4.65
C LEU A 39 21.60 16.45 5.91
N LEU A 40 20.32 16.78 6.00
CA LEU A 40 19.44 16.39 7.10
C LEU A 40 18.74 15.04 6.88
N LEU A 41 18.94 14.41 5.71
CA LEU A 41 18.23 13.19 5.35
C LEU A 41 19.19 12.07 4.95
N THR A 42 19.19 11.00 5.73
CA THR A 42 19.92 9.76 5.40
C THR A 42 18.91 8.71 4.95
N VAL A 43 19.09 8.12 3.77
CA VAL A 43 18.27 6.98 3.30
C VAL A 43 19.06 5.69 3.47
N TRP A 44 18.63 4.89 4.43
CA TRP A 44 19.16 3.55 4.68
C TRP A 44 18.38 2.50 3.90
N VAL A 45 19.09 1.65 3.16
CA VAL A 45 18.48 0.56 2.37
C VAL A 45 18.76 -0.76 3.05
N GLY A 46 17.70 -1.47 3.41
CA GLY A 46 17.79 -2.77 4.07
C GLY A 46 16.45 -3.19 4.65
N GLN A 47 16.38 -4.41 5.13
CA GLN A 47 15.20 -4.93 5.81
C GLN A 47 15.42 -4.89 7.32
N LEU A 48 14.62 -4.10 8.02
CA LEU A 48 14.53 -4.13 9.47
C LEU A 48 13.69 -5.35 9.89
N THR A 49 14.20 -6.09 10.85
CA THR A 49 13.53 -7.26 11.45
C THR A 49 13.40 -7.06 12.95
N GLN A 50 12.65 -7.91 13.62
CA GLN A 50 12.55 -7.92 15.08
C GLN A 50 13.93 -7.99 15.75
N ALA A 51 14.86 -8.76 15.18
CA ALA A 51 16.22 -8.91 15.73
C ALA A 51 17.12 -7.70 15.51
N THR A 52 16.91 -6.93 14.44
CA THR A 52 17.84 -5.86 14.01
C THR A 52 17.35 -4.45 14.33
N ILE A 53 16.06 -4.24 14.51
CA ILE A 53 15.47 -2.90 14.66
C ILE A 53 16.01 -2.15 15.88
N THR A 54 16.17 -2.80 17.02
CA THR A 54 16.69 -2.15 18.24
C THR A 54 18.15 -1.71 18.08
N ALA A 55 18.99 -2.53 17.41
CA ALA A 55 20.36 -2.16 17.11
C ALA A 55 20.43 -0.97 16.13
N PHE A 56 19.53 -0.96 15.13
CA PHE A 56 19.38 0.16 14.20
C PHE A 56 19.01 1.47 14.92
N LEU A 57 18.02 1.43 15.82
CA LEU A 57 17.60 2.60 16.58
C LEU A 57 18.76 3.21 17.40
N ARG A 58 19.56 2.36 18.02
CA ARG A 58 20.76 2.79 18.78
C ARG A 58 21.86 3.32 17.88
N GLN A 59 22.18 2.63 16.77
CA GLN A 59 23.25 3.01 15.83
C GLN A 59 23.03 4.41 15.24
N TYR A 60 21.78 4.76 14.96
CA TYR A 60 21.41 6.04 14.36
C TYR A 60 20.86 7.05 15.40
N GLU A 61 20.98 6.74 16.71
CA GLU A 61 20.54 7.63 17.80
C GLU A 61 19.09 8.12 17.64
N ILE A 62 18.21 7.19 17.22
CA ILE A 62 16.81 7.52 16.93
C ILE A 62 16.06 7.88 18.23
N GLN A 63 15.45 9.04 18.26
CA GLN A 63 14.66 9.56 19.38
C GLN A 63 13.14 9.43 19.15
N VAL A 64 12.73 9.38 17.85
CA VAL A 64 11.32 9.26 17.45
C VAL A 64 11.19 8.27 16.31
N ILE A 65 10.21 7.39 16.39
CA ILE A 65 9.83 6.50 15.28
C ILE A 65 8.58 7.08 14.60
N LEU A 66 8.75 7.51 13.35
CA LEU A 66 7.64 7.89 12.49
C LEU A 66 7.42 6.75 11.48
N ASP A 67 6.34 5.99 11.65
CA ASP A 67 6.00 4.88 10.76
C ASP A 67 5.08 5.37 9.64
N ALA A 68 5.65 5.60 8.47
CA ALA A 68 4.97 5.94 7.22
C ALA A 68 5.08 4.82 6.19
N SER A 69 5.21 3.57 6.65
CA SER A 69 5.23 2.39 5.80
C SER A 69 3.88 2.15 5.13
N HIS A 70 3.86 1.26 4.13
CA HIS A 70 2.61 0.91 3.47
C HIS A 70 1.62 0.27 4.47
N PRO A 71 0.29 0.58 4.43
CA PRO A 71 -0.70 0.02 5.38
C PRO A 71 -0.69 -1.51 5.50
N PHE A 72 -0.25 -2.21 4.48
CA PHE A 72 -0.10 -3.67 4.47
C PHE A 72 1.29 -4.18 4.91
N ALA A 73 2.15 -3.31 5.40
CA ALA A 73 3.46 -3.69 5.94
C ALA A 73 3.39 -3.99 7.45
N VAL A 74 2.50 -4.89 7.83
CA VAL A 74 2.12 -5.22 9.22
C VAL A 74 3.32 -5.55 10.09
N GLU A 75 4.21 -6.43 9.61
CA GLU A 75 5.36 -6.92 10.38
C GLU A 75 6.26 -5.80 10.86
N ILE A 76 6.65 -4.88 9.95
CA ILE A 76 7.56 -3.80 10.33
C ILE A 76 6.90 -2.81 11.30
N SER A 77 5.60 -2.54 11.15
CA SER A 77 4.87 -1.72 12.12
C SER A 77 4.86 -2.36 13.50
N GLN A 78 4.58 -3.67 13.59
CA GLN A 78 4.60 -4.41 14.85
C GLN A 78 6.01 -4.44 15.47
N PHE A 79 7.06 -4.65 14.67
CA PHE A 79 8.43 -4.61 15.16
C PHE A 79 8.82 -3.23 15.69
N ALA A 80 8.37 -2.18 15.01
CA ALA A 80 8.63 -0.80 15.42
C ALA A 80 7.89 -0.42 16.71
N ILE A 81 6.63 -0.84 16.86
CA ILE A 81 5.85 -0.64 18.10
C ILE A 81 6.52 -1.37 19.28
N ALA A 82 6.90 -2.65 19.08
CA ALA A 82 7.57 -3.42 20.12
C ALA A 82 8.93 -2.82 20.51
N ALA A 83 9.73 -2.36 19.53
CA ALA A 83 11.00 -1.70 19.75
C ALA A 83 10.82 -0.36 20.47
N ALA A 84 9.83 0.45 20.09
CA ALA A 84 9.47 1.71 20.75
C ALA A 84 9.15 1.49 22.22
N THR A 85 8.28 0.53 22.52
CA THR A 85 7.89 0.16 23.89
C THR A 85 9.10 -0.28 24.73
N THR A 86 9.98 -1.10 24.14
CA THR A 86 11.15 -1.65 24.85
C THR A 86 12.23 -0.60 25.12
N THR A 87 12.40 0.37 24.22
CA THR A 87 13.45 1.40 24.29
C THR A 87 12.97 2.70 24.91
N GLY A 88 11.66 2.89 25.13
CA GLY A 88 11.07 4.14 25.60
C GLY A 88 11.05 5.25 24.54
N ILE A 89 11.25 4.90 23.26
CA ILE A 89 11.22 5.85 22.14
C ILE A 89 9.76 6.11 21.74
N SER A 90 9.41 7.36 21.50
CA SER A 90 8.07 7.73 21.03
C SER A 90 7.79 7.19 19.63
N TYR A 91 6.58 6.66 19.43
CA TYR A 91 6.13 6.08 18.16
C TYR A 91 4.88 6.79 17.66
N LEU A 92 4.90 7.17 16.38
CA LEU A 92 3.74 7.72 15.68
C LEU A 92 3.53 6.98 14.37
N ARG A 93 2.30 6.51 14.13
CA ARG A 93 1.85 6.04 12.82
C ARG A 93 1.36 7.22 11.98
N PHE A 94 1.93 7.38 10.80
CA PHE A 94 1.33 8.21 9.76
C PHE A 94 0.50 7.33 8.83
N GLU A 95 -0.81 7.43 8.91
CA GLU A 95 -1.74 6.62 8.12
C GLU A 95 -2.59 7.53 7.24
N ARG A 96 -2.49 7.34 5.92
CA ARG A 96 -3.37 8.05 4.99
C ARG A 96 -4.84 7.68 5.24
N ALA A 97 -5.74 8.63 5.02
CA ALA A 97 -7.17 8.39 5.11
C ALA A 97 -7.59 7.23 4.18
N SER A 98 -8.48 6.38 4.67
CA SER A 98 -9.18 5.40 3.84
C SER A 98 -10.20 6.12 2.96
N ILE A 99 -10.48 5.56 1.79
CA ILE A 99 -11.63 6.02 1.01
C ILE A 99 -12.86 5.40 1.67
N GLU A 100 -13.67 6.22 2.31
CA GLU A 100 -14.92 5.74 2.88
C GLU A 100 -15.80 5.18 1.77
N PRO A 101 -16.50 4.06 2.00
CA PRO A 101 -17.55 3.61 1.10
C PRO A 101 -18.54 4.76 0.90
N ALA A 102 -18.96 5.01 -0.33
CA ALA A 102 -20.02 5.98 -0.57
C ALA A 102 -21.22 5.65 0.35
N PRO A 103 -21.80 6.64 1.05
CA PRO A 103 -22.96 6.40 1.91
C PRO A 103 -24.04 5.69 1.11
N LEU A 104 -24.71 4.73 1.75
CA LEU A 104 -25.89 4.07 1.16
C LEU A 104 -26.85 5.17 0.68
N PRO A 105 -27.31 5.17 -0.57
CA PRO A 105 -28.30 6.13 -1.00
C PRO A 105 -29.50 6.00 -0.07
N THR A 106 -29.82 7.09 0.61
CA THR A 106 -31.10 7.22 1.28
C THR A 106 -32.19 7.12 0.22
N THR A 107 -33.27 6.44 0.53
CA THR A 107 -34.36 6.00 -0.35
C THR A 107 -35.00 7.07 -1.25
N ASP A 108 -34.53 8.31 -1.24
CA ASP A 108 -35.15 9.45 -1.94
C ASP A 108 -34.37 10.02 -3.14
N SER A 109 -33.21 9.48 -3.49
CA SER A 109 -32.43 9.91 -4.68
C SER A 109 -32.59 8.91 -5.83
N GLN A 110 -33.60 9.09 -6.66
CA GLN A 110 -33.69 8.50 -7.99
C GLN A 110 -32.68 9.16 -8.92
N THR A 111 -31.44 8.65 -8.92
CA THR A 111 -30.48 8.90 -9.99
C THR A 111 -30.18 7.57 -10.67
N ASP A 112 -30.35 7.57 -12.00
CA ASP A 112 -30.32 6.42 -12.93
C ASP A 112 -28.95 5.67 -13.03
N ASP A 113 -28.09 5.70 -12.03
CA ASP A 113 -26.77 5.03 -11.98
C ASP A 113 -26.85 3.68 -11.24
N GLN A 114 -27.95 2.95 -11.36
CA GLN A 114 -28.23 1.71 -10.59
C GLN A 114 -27.51 0.46 -11.12
N ASP A 115 -26.81 0.50 -12.26
CA ASP A 115 -26.23 -0.69 -12.91
C ASP A 115 -24.73 -0.94 -12.65
N ALA A 116 -23.98 -0.01 -12.08
CA ALA A 116 -22.56 -0.23 -11.80
C ALA A 116 -22.37 -1.15 -10.58
N PRO A 117 -21.55 -2.23 -10.68
CA PRO A 117 -21.34 -3.14 -9.58
C PRO A 117 -20.62 -2.43 -8.43
N ARG A 118 -21.19 -2.53 -7.22
CA ARG A 118 -20.58 -1.96 -6.02
C ARG A 118 -19.33 -2.74 -5.65
N PRO A 119 -18.29 -2.08 -5.14
CA PRO A 119 -17.10 -2.75 -4.63
C PRO A 119 -17.46 -3.75 -3.51
N ILE A 120 -16.89 -4.95 -3.59
CA ILE A 120 -16.98 -5.95 -2.53
C ILE A 120 -15.73 -5.83 -1.67
N VAL A 121 -15.89 -5.69 -0.35
CA VAL A 121 -14.78 -5.56 0.59
C VAL A 121 -14.65 -6.85 1.40
N PHE A 122 -13.43 -7.39 1.47
CA PHE A 122 -13.07 -8.51 2.34
C PHE A 122 -12.03 -8.07 3.36
N ASN A 123 -12.19 -8.46 4.63
CA ASN A 123 -11.21 -8.17 5.67
C ASN A 123 -9.87 -8.87 5.40
N HIS A 124 -9.92 -10.07 4.80
CA HIS A 124 -8.74 -10.86 4.50
C HIS A 124 -8.83 -11.49 3.11
N LEU A 125 -7.69 -11.58 2.43
CA LEU A 125 -7.61 -12.26 1.12
C LEU A 125 -8.08 -13.73 1.20
N SER A 126 -7.83 -14.41 2.32
CA SER A 126 -8.28 -15.78 2.53
C SER A 126 -9.80 -15.95 2.52
N GLU A 127 -10.56 -14.90 2.80
CA GLU A 127 -12.03 -14.93 2.70
C GLU A 127 -12.45 -14.92 1.23
N LEU A 128 -11.88 -14.04 0.41
CA LEU A 128 -12.11 -14.02 -1.03
C LEU A 128 -11.81 -15.39 -1.67
N LEU A 129 -10.66 -15.99 -1.33
CA LEU A 129 -10.22 -17.26 -1.92
C LEU A 129 -11.09 -18.46 -1.54
N LYS A 130 -12.01 -18.32 -0.57
CA LYS A 130 -13.03 -19.33 -0.22
C LYS A 130 -14.34 -19.17 -1.00
N THR A 131 -14.49 -18.09 -1.77
CA THR A 131 -15.70 -17.83 -2.56
C THR A 131 -15.51 -18.26 -4.01
N PRO A 132 -16.56 -18.54 -4.77
CA PRO A 132 -16.48 -18.81 -6.20
C PRO A 132 -16.33 -17.55 -7.07
N LEU A 133 -16.18 -16.37 -6.48
CA LEU A 133 -16.24 -15.07 -7.14
C LEU A 133 -15.30 -14.95 -8.36
N LEU A 134 -14.15 -15.60 -8.29
CA LEU A 134 -13.14 -15.51 -9.34
C LEU A 134 -13.31 -16.60 -10.42
N THR A 135 -14.15 -17.63 -10.21
CA THR A 135 -14.29 -18.75 -11.13
C THR A 135 -14.82 -18.32 -12.49
N GLY A 136 -14.12 -18.68 -13.56
CA GLY A 136 -14.46 -18.31 -14.94
C GLY A 136 -14.21 -16.86 -15.30
N GLN A 137 -13.68 -16.05 -14.41
CA GLN A 137 -13.48 -14.61 -14.60
C GLN A 137 -12.12 -14.27 -15.23
N HIS A 138 -12.05 -13.10 -15.85
CA HIS A 138 -10.82 -12.43 -16.22
C HIS A 138 -10.42 -11.48 -15.09
N VAL A 139 -9.44 -11.87 -14.28
CA VAL A 139 -9.12 -11.22 -13.02
C VAL A 139 -7.82 -10.46 -13.10
N LEU A 140 -7.83 -9.17 -12.81
CA LEU A 140 -6.61 -8.38 -12.63
C LEU A 140 -6.24 -8.28 -11.15
N LEU A 141 -5.09 -8.82 -10.78
CA LEU A 141 -4.53 -8.77 -9.44
C LEU A 141 -3.58 -7.56 -9.31
N THR A 142 -3.92 -6.61 -8.44
CA THR A 142 -3.07 -5.44 -8.13
C THR A 142 -2.57 -5.45 -6.67
N LEU A 143 -2.41 -6.66 -6.12
CA LEU A 143 -2.06 -6.92 -4.71
C LEU A 143 -0.55 -6.84 -4.43
N GLY A 144 0.29 -6.86 -5.49
CA GLY A 144 1.73 -7.00 -5.41
C GLY A 144 2.18 -8.46 -5.38
N TYR A 145 3.45 -8.69 -5.74
CA TYR A 145 3.99 -10.03 -6.03
C TYR A 145 3.91 -11.03 -4.87
N ARG A 146 3.98 -10.55 -3.61
CA ARG A 146 3.96 -11.43 -2.42
C ARG A 146 2.68 -12.24 -2.26
N TYR A 147 1.58 -11.81 -2.87
CA TYR A 147 0.29 -12.49 -2.81
C TYR A 147 0.04 -13.44 -3.98
N LEU A 148 0.83 -13.33 -5.06
CA LEU A 148 0.63 -14.14 -6.28
C LEU A 148 0.71 -15.65 -6.05
N PRO A 149 1.58 -16.20 -5.17
CA PRO A 149 1.59 -17.62 -4.88
C PRO A 149 0.25 -18.17 -4.37
N LEU A 150 -0.56 -17.36 -3.68
CA LEU A 150 -1.87 -17.75 -3.20
C LEU A 150 -2.90 -17.98 -4.32
N PHE A 151 -2.63 -17.41 -5.50
CA PHE A 151 -3.48 -17.56 -6.68
C PHE A 151 -3.03 -18.68 -7.62
N GLN A 152 -1.96 -19.40 -7.32
CA GLN A 152 -1.51 -20.52 -8.14
C GLN A 152 -2.60 -21.57 -8.37
N PRO A 153 -3.42 -22.00 -7.37
CA PRO A 153 -4.52 -22.93 -7.59
C PRO A 153 -5.64 -22.36 -8.50
N TRP A 154 -5.69 -21.05 -8.66
CA TRP A 154 -6.70 -20.36 -9.46
C TRP A 154 -6.34 -20.24 -10.94
N GLN A 155 -5.09 -20.56 -11.34
CA GLN A 155 -4.63 -20.48 -12.75
C GLN A 155 -5.44 -21.39 -13.69
N THR A 156 -6.07 -22.45 -13.18
CA THR A 156 -6.93 -23.36 -13.94
C THR A 156 -8.42 -23.02 -13.82
N GLN A 157 -8.80 -22.11 -12.92
CA GLN A 157 -10.20 -21.78 -12.62
C GLN A 157 -10.60 -20.40 -13.14
N ALA A 158 -9.63 -19.53 -13.42
CA ALA A 158 -9.82 -18.16 -13.89
C ALA A 158 -8.70 -17.75 -14.84
N THR A 159 -8.92 -16.73 -15.66
CA THR A 159 -7.86 -16.10 -16.44
C THR A 159 -7.25 -14.99 -15.62
N LEU A 160 -6.07 -15.22 -15.05
CA LEU A 160 -5.44 -14.29 -14.11
C LEU A 160 -4.42 -13.40 -14.82
N TYR A 161 -4.50 -12.11 -14.56
CA TYR A 161 -3.51 -11.09 -14.91
C TYR A 161 -2.93 -10.49 -13.63
N ALA A 162 -1.65 -10.16 -13.61
CA ALA A 162 -1.04 -9.55 -12.45
C ALA A 162 -0.30 -8.26 -12.80
N ARG A 163 -0.52 -7.23 -11.99
CA ARG A 163 0.28 -6.02 -12.01
C ARG A 163 1.27 -6.01 -10.85
N ILE A 164 2.54 -5.89 -11.18
CA ILE A 164 3.67 -5.89 -10.24
C ILE A 164 4.51 -4.62 -10.40
N LEU A 165 5.31 -4.30 -9.41
CA LEU A 165 6.37 -3.31 -9.58
C LEU A 165 7.48 -3.88 -10.47
N PRO A 166 8.13 -3.04 -11.31
CA PRO A 166 9.22 -3.48 -12.18
C PRO A 166 10.48 -3.78 -11.35
N SER A 167 10.61 -5.03 -10.89
CA SER A 167 11.79 -5.54 -10.20
C SER A 167 12.01 -7.02 -10.54
N PRO A 168 13.29 -7.50 -10.58
CA PRO A 168 13.58 -8.91 -10.84
C PRO A 168 12.84 -9.85 -9.89
N VAL A 169 12.88 -9.57 -8.58
CA VAL A 169 12.21 -10.38 -7.55
C VAL A 169 10.69 -10.49 -7.78
N ALA A 170 10.04 -9.38 -8.20
CA ALA A 170 8.61 -9.41 -8.46
C ALA A 170 8.28 -10.20 -9.73
N LEU A 171 9.11 -10.10 -10.76
CA LEU A 171 8.94 -10.85 -12.00
C LEU A 171 9.17 -12.36 -11.77
N GLU A 172 10.24 -12.73 -11.08
CA GLU A 172 10.53 -14.13 -10.73
C GLU A 172 9.41 -14.76 -9.91
N ALA A 173 8.92 -14.04 -8.89
CA ALA A 173 7.79 -14.50 -8.07
C ALA A 173 6.49 -14.67 -8.87
N ALA A 174 6.22 -13.79 -9.83
CA ALA A 174 5.06 -13.90 -10.71
C ALA A 174 5.15 -15.12 -11.62
N ILE A 175 6.29 -15.34 -12.28
CA ILE A 175 6.55 -16.51 -13.12
C ILE A 175 6.44 -17.80 -12.29
N ALA A 176 7.05 -17.85 -11.11
CA ALA A 176 6.95 -19.00 -10.20
C ALA A 176 5.51 -19.27 -9.74
N SER A 177 4.64 -18.24 -9.74
CA SER A 177 3.21 -18.37 -9.43
C SER A 177 2.33 -18.75 -10.63
N GLY A 178 2.93 -19.07 -11.79
CA GLY A 178 2.22 -19.54 -12.98
C GLY A 178 1.77 -18.42 -13.94
N PHE A 179 2.21 -17.18 -13.75
CA PHE A 179 1.88 -16.10 -14.68
C PHE A 179 2.82 -16.14 -15.90
N THR A 180 2.23 -16.07 -17.08
CA THR A 180 2.95 -15.97 -18.35
C THR A 180 3.22 -14.51 -18.72
N PRO A 181 4.23 -14.20 -19.56
CA PRO A 181 4.59 -12.82 -19.89
C PRO A 181 3.45 -11.98 -20.48
N ASP A 182 2.52 -12.58 -21.22
CA ASP A 182 1.33 -11.95 -21.80
C ASP A 182 0.27 -11.56 -20.77
N ARG A 183 0.40 -12.03 -19.52
CA ARG A 183 -0.50 -11.78 -18.40
C ARG A 183 0.13 -10.96 -17.28
N LEU A 184 1.30 -10.35 -17.54
CA LEU A 184 2.03 -9.55 -16.57
C LEU A 184 2.15 -8.09 -16.99
N ILE A 185 1.88 -7.18 -16.07
CA ILE A 185 2.16 -5.76 -16.18
C ILE A 185 3.21 -5.38 -15.14
N ALA A 186 4.40 -4.98 -15.58
CA ALA A 186 5.42 -4.43 -14.71
C ALA A 186 5.40 -2.90 -14.81
N LEU A 187 4.62 -2.22 -13.93
CA LEU A 187 4.40 -0.78 -14.00
C LEU A 187 4.37 -0.16 -12.61
N ARG A 188 5.03 0.99 -12.46
CA ARG A 188 5.07 1.76 -11.21
C ARG A 188 3.94 2.80 -11.21
N PRO A 189 3.13 2.88 -10.13
CA PRO A 189 2.18 3.99 -9.95
C PRO A 189 2.87 5.37 -9.90
N PRO A 190 2.16 6.48 -10.17
CA PRO A 190 0.72 6.57 -10.42
C PRO A 190 0.32 6.12 -11.82
N ILE A 191 -0.89 5.59 -11.95
CA ILE A 191 -1.48 5.12 -13.21
C ILE A 191 -2.75 5.91 -13.44
N SER A 192 -2.87 6.53 -14.63
CA SER A 192 -4.05 7.32 -14.97
C SER A 192 -5.28 6.46 -15.20
N ALA A 193 -6.48 7.03 -15.04
CA ALA A 193 -7.73 6.35 -15.34
C ALA A 193 -7.79 5.87 -16.81
N GLN A 194 -7.27 6.67 -17.74
CA GLN A 194 -7.21 6.29 -19.16
C GLN A 194 -6.38 5.02 -19.39
N LEU A 195 -5.23 4.89 -18.73
CA LEU A 195 -4.38 3.71 -18.87
C LEU A 195 -5.00 2.48 -18.17
N GLU A 196 -5.60 2.66 -16.98
CA GLU A 196 -6.36 1.57 -16.33
C GLU A 196 -7.49 1.08 -17.22
N CYS A 197 -8.32 1.99 -17.75
CA CYS A 197 -9.42 1.69 -18.66
C CYS A 197 -8.94 0.90 -19.89
N ALA A 198 -7.89 1.39 -20.57
CA ALA A 198 -7.34 0.74 -21.76
C ALA A 198 -6.83 -0.69 -21.47
N LEU A 199 -6.14 -0.88 -20.33
CA LEU A 199 -5.65 -2.20 -19.93
C LEU A 199 -6.79 -3.17 -19.59
N TRP A 200 -7.81 -2.70 -18.88
CA TRP A 200 -8.94 -3.55 -18.50
C TRP A 200 -9.78 -3.96 -19.71
N GLN A 201 -9.99 -3.04 -20.66
CA GLN A 201 -10.65 -3.34 -21.94
C GLN A 201 -9.84 -4.30 -22.78
N GLN A 202 -8.52 -4.08 -22.92
CA GLN A 202 -7.62 -4.93 -23.71
C GLN A 202 -7.67 -6.40 -23.31
N TRP A 203 -7.82 -6.67 -22.00
CA TRP A 203 -7.86 -8.03 -21.46
C TRP A 203 -9.25 -8.52 -21.06
N ASN A 204 -10.29 -7.77 -21.42
CA ASN A 204 -11.68 -8.07 -21.04
C ASN A 204 -11.81 -8.37 -19.55
N ILE A 205 -11.15 -7.55 -18.70
CA ILE A 205 -11.18 -7.74 -17.25
C ILE A 205 -12.60 -7.62 -16.75
N SER A 206 -13.06 -8.61 -16.01
CA SER A 206 -14.38 -8.65 -15.38
C SER A 206 -14.31 -8.45 -13.86
N VAL A 207 -13.15 -8.76 -13.25
CA VAL A 207 -12.92 -8.58 -11.81
C VAL A 207 -11.55 -7.96 -11.58
N VAL A 208 -11.46 -6.95 -10.73
CA VAL A 208 -10.19 -6.39 -10.24
C VAL A 208 -10.07 -6.63 -8.76
N VAL A 209 -8.96 -7.26 -8.32
CA VAL A 209 -8.65 -7.47 -6.90
C VAL A 209 -7.55 -6.49 -6.50
N THR A 210 -7.85 -5.63 -5.56
CA THR A 210 -6.93 -4.59 -5.06
C THR A 210 -6.90 -4.53 -3.54
N LYS A 211 -6.02 -3.70 -2.99
CA LYS A 211 -5.92 -3.39 -1.56
C LYS A 211 -6.60 -2.06 -1.26
N ALA A 212 -7.11 -1.90 -0.04
CA ALA A 212 -7.56 -0.61 0.51
C ALA A 212 -6.35 0.32 0.70
N SER A 213 -5.81 0.81 -0.43
CA SER A 213 -4.57 1.59 -0.46
C SER A 213 -4.81 3.10 -0.42
N GLY A 214 -6.07 3.55 -0.48
CA GLY A 214 -6.46 4.95 -0.53
C GLY A 214 -6.05 5.63 -1.85
N VAL A 215 -6.26 6.95 -1.94
CA VAL A 215 -5.98 7.76 -3.13
C VAL A 215 -4.52 7.61 -3.58
N ALA A 216 -3.57 7.70 -2.68
CA ALA A 216 -2.16 7.58 -3.03
C ALA A 216 -1.74 6.18 -3.58
N GLY A 217 -2.57 5.15 -3.35
CA GLY A 217 -2.42 3.84 -3.97
C GLY A 217 -3.24 3.66 -5.25
N GLY A 218 -3.93 4.73 -5.72
CA GLY A 218 -4.78 4.72 -6.90
C GLY A 218 -6.05 3.87 -6.73
N GLU A 219 -6.58 3.80 -5.50
CA GLU A 219 -7.84 3.10 -5.25
C GLU A 219 -9.02 3.88 -5.81
N ASP A 220 -9.00 5.22 -5.70
CA ASP A 220 -9.97 6.14 -6.29
C ASP A 220 -10.09 5.95 -7.79
N VAL A 221 -8.97 5.91 -8.49
CA VAL A 221 -8.91 5.66 -9.94
C VAL A 221 -9.54 4.30 -10.29
N LYS A 222 -9.22 3.24 -9.53
CA LYS A 222 -9.80 1.91 -9.77
C LYS A 222 -11.30 1.87 -9.49
N ARG A 223 -11.79 2.57 -8.47
CA ARG A 223 -13.21 2.71 -8.19
C ARG A 223 -13.95 3.40 -9.34
N GLN A 224 -13.37 4.51 -9.84
CA GLN A 224 -13.89 5.24 -10.98
C GLN A 224 -13.97 4.34 -12.22
N VAL A 225 -12.87 3.73 -12.63
CA VAL A 225 -12.80 2.89 -13.85
C VAL A 225 -13.69 1.64 -13.72
N ALA A 226 -13.79 1.05 -12.53
CA ALA A 226 -14.68 -0.08 -12.27
C ALA A 226 -16.15 0.30 -12.50
N ALA A 227 -16.57 1.46 -12.02
CA ALA A 227 -17.92 1.97 -12.25
C ALA A 227 -18.16 2.27 -13.75
N GLU A 228 -17.22 2.94 -14.42
CA GLU A 228 -17.31 3.29 -15.85
C GLU A 228 -17.43 2.05 -16.77
N LEU A 229 -16.72 0.97 -16.44
CA LEU A 229 -16.65 -0.24 -17.28
C LEU A 229 -17.60 -1.36 -16.81
N GLY A 230 -18.32 -1.20 -15.70
CA GLY A 230 -19.15 -2.26 -15.13
C GLY A 230 -18.32 -3.44 -14.59
N VAL A 231 -17.06 -3.22 -14.20
CA VAL A 231 -16.14 -4.23 -13.69
C VAL A 231 -16.32 -4.40 -12.19
N GLN A 232 -16.38 -5.66 -11.71
CA GLN A 232 -16.46 -5.92 -10.28
C GLN A 232 -15.14 -5.57 -9.59
N LEU A 233 -15.16 -4.58 -8.71
CA LEU A 233 -14.01 -4.25 -7.86
C LEU A 233 -14.08 -5.03 -6.55
N VAL A 234 -13.02 -5.75 -6.23
CA VAL A 234 -12.82 -6.46 -4.95
C VAL A 234 -11.69 -5.78 -4.20
N ILE A 235 -11.97 -5.35 -2.99
CA ILE A 235 -11.02 -4.62 -2.14
C ILE A 235 -10.68 -5.49 -0.94
N ILE A 236 -9.41 -5.75 -0.73
CA ILE A 236 -8.92 -6.36 0.51
C ILE A 236 -8.63 -5.23 1.49
N ASP A 237 -9.30 -5.26 2.63
CA ASP A 237 -9.20 -4.22 3.65
C ASP A 237 -7.83 -4.23 4.33
N ARG A 238 -7.50 -3.13 5.01
CA ARG A 238 -6.25 -2.99 5.76
C ARG A 238 -6.25 -3.95 6.94
N PRO A 239 -5.14 -4.66 7.17
CA PRO A 239 -5.01 -5.47 8.36
C PRO A 239 -5.15 -4.60 9.62
N PRO A 240 -5.97 -5.00 10.60
CA PRO A 240 -6.13 -4.23 11.83
C PRO A 240 -4.83 -4.27 12.65
N ILE A 241 -4.30 -3.09 12.96
CA ILE A 241 -3.16 -2.91 13.86
C ILE A 241 -3.57 -1.89 14.93
N GLN A 242 -3.30 -2.19 16.18
CA GLN A 242 -3.46 -1.23 17.27
C GLN A 242 -2.20 -0.36 17.36
N TYR A 243 -2.28 0.85 16.83
CA TYR A 243 -1.20 1.82 16.90
C TYR A 243 -1.30 2.60 18.23
N PRO A 244 -0.16 2.85 18.94
CA PRO A 244 -0.15 3.69 20.14
C PRO A 244 -0.67 5.10 19.87
N GLU A 245 -0.25 5.70 18.76
CA GLU A 245 -0.69 7.01 18.30
C GLU A 245 -0.69 7.04 16.77
N GLN A 246 -1.71 7.71 16.19
CA GLN A 246 -1.90 7.74 14.74
C GLN A 246 -2.40 9.11 14.28
N VAL A 247 -1.84 9.59 13.15
CA VAL A 247 -2.25 10.82 12.48
C VAL A 247 -2.35 10.60 10.98
N SER A 248 -3.11 11.46 10.30
CA SER A 248 -3.29 11.40 8.85
C SER A 248 -2.78 12.65 8.12
N ASP A 249 -2.42 13.70 8.83
CA ASP A 249 -1.91 14.95 8.26
C ASP A 249 -0.43 15.19 8.61
N ILE A 250 0.27 15.84 7.65
CA ILE A 250 1.71 16.05 7.74
C ILE A 250 2.07 17.05 8.86
N SER A 251 1.23 18.07 9.08
CA SER A 251 1.51 19.12 10.06
C SER A 251 1.54 18.56 11.48
N THR A 252 0.58 17.71 11.83
CA THR A 252 0.53 17.02 13.13
C THR A 252 1.71 16.05 13.29
N ALA A 253 2.09 15.33 12.23
CA ALA A 253 3.27 14.45 12.27
C ALA A 253 4.57 15.23 12.52
N ILE A 254 4.74 16.41 11.90
CA ILE A 254 5.90 17.28 12.12
C ILE A 254 5.90 17.84 13.55
N ALA A 255 4.75 18.32 14.04
CA ALA A 255 4.61 18.84 15.40
C ALA A 255 4.97 17.78 16.45
N PHE A 256 4.52 16.53 16.25
CA PHE A 256 4.91 15.40 17.09
C PHE A 256 6.44 15.20 17.10
N CYS A 257 7.09 15.20 15.96
CA CYS A 257 8.55 15.06 15.87
C CYS A 257 9.27 16.23 16.58
N GLN A 258 8.81 17.47 16.40
CA GLN A 258 9.39 18.64 17.08
C GLN A 258 9.29 18.55 18.59
N GLN A 259 8.14 18.16 19.11
CA GLN A 259 7.91 18.01 20.54
C GLN A 259 8.87 17.00 21.20
N HIS A 260 9.18 15.90 20.51
CA HIS A 260 9.98 14.81 21.06
C HIS A 260 11.49 14.89 20.73
N LEU A 261 11.90 15.80 19.83
CA LEU A 261 13.31 16.04 19.51
C LEU A 261 13.90 17.26 20.24
N LEU A 262 13.06 18.13 20.80
CA LEU A 262 13.47 19.36 21.49
C LEU A 262 13.44 19.23 23.03
N ASN A 263 13.02 18.08 23.56
CA ASN A 263 13.06 17.71 24.96
C ASN A 263 14.20 16.72 25.21
#